data_12e90662930c72a55146cfb4a983588d
#
_entry.id   12e90662930c72a55146cfb4a983588d
#
_cell.length_a   1.000
_cell.length_b   1.000
_cell.length_c   1.000
_cell.angle_alpha   90.00
_cell.angle_beta   90.00
_cell.angle_gamma   90.00
#
_symmetry.space_group_name_H-M   'P 1'
#
loop_
_entity.id
_entity.type
_entity.pdbx_description
1 polymer ?
#
loop_
_entity_poly.entity_id
_entity_poly.type
_entity_poly.pdbx_seq_one_letter_code
_entity_poly.pdbx_strand_id
1 'polypeptide(L)'
;FYGGQTSAQLLTDSRFYSPGKRKWELPALRIDDRPAFVYRGLHLDVSRHFFPKEFVMKCIDLMSEYKLNRFHWHLTDGAGWRIEIKRYPELTRRAAWRAEKDYLTWWKGGRQYVTQDSANAYGGYYTQEDVREVVAYAASKYVKVIPEIEMPGHSEEVLAVFPELGCTGQP
;
A
#
# COMPACT_ATOMS: atom_id res chain seq x y z
N PHE A 1 -18.36 12.81 7.78
CA PHE A 1 -17.06 12.77 7.08
C PHE A 1 -17.20 13.12 5.60
N TYR A 2 -17.93 12.37 4.78
CA TYR A 2 -18.05 12.60 3.34
C TYR A 2 -18.70 13.95 2.98
N GLY A 3 -19.63 14.45 3.79
CA GLY A 3 -20.17 15.81 3.64
C GLY A 3 -19.08 16.88 3.83
N GLY A 4 -18.17 16.69 4.79
CA GLY A 4 -17.01 17.54 4.98
C GLY A 4 -16.07 17.53 3.77
N GLN A 5 -15.82 16.36 3.16
CA GLN A 5 -15.03 16.24 1.93
C GLN A 5 -15.68 16.97 0.76
N THR A 6 -17.00 16.83 0.59
CA THR A 6 -17.74 17.58 -0.44
C THR A 6 -17.61 19.09 -0.23
N SER A 7 -17.74 19.58 1.01
CA SER A 7 -17.57 21.00 1.33
C SER A 7 -16.15 21.50 1.04
N ALA A 8 -15.14 20.68 1.36
CA ALA A 8 -13.73 20.99 1.06
C ALA A 8 -13.46 21.08 -0.46
N GLN A 9 -14.04 20.14 -1.24
CA GLN A 9 -13.94 20.15 -2.70
C GLN A 9 -14.54 21.43 -3.31
N LEU A 10 -15.74 21.83 -2.87
CA LEU A 10 -16.38 23.06 -3.33
C LEU A 10 -15.54 24.30 -3.02
N LEU A 11 -14.90 24.36 -1.85
CA LEU A 11 -13.98 25.45 -1.50
C LEU A 11 -12.71 25.44 -2.36
N THR A 12 -12.19 24.26 -2.67
CA THR A 12 -11.01 24.10 -3.53
C THR A 12 -11.30 24.56 -4.94
N ASP A 13 -12.44 24.16 -5.52
CA ASP A 13 -12.86 24.58 -6.85
C ASP A 13 -13.06 26.08 -6.93
N SER A 14 -13.64 26.69 -5.90
CA SER A 14 -13.80 28.15 -5.85
C SER A 14 -12.45 28.91 -5.84
N ARG A 15 -11.39 28.30 -5.31
CA ARG A 15 -10.01 28.84 -5.38
C ARG A 15 -9.46 28.87 -6.80
N PHE A 16 -9.69 27.83 -7.57
CA PHE A 16 -9.22 27.76 -8.96
C PHE A 16 -9.92 28.78 -9.86
N TYR A 17 -11.24 29.00 -9.65
CA TYR A 17 -12.01 29.93 -10.44
C TYR A 17 -11.92 31.41 -9.99
N SER A 18 -11.34 31.68 -8.82
CA SER A 18 -11.22 33.03 -8.28
C SER A 18 -9.87 33.23 -7.57
N PRO A 19 -8.75 33.12 -8.29
CA PRO A 19 -7.43 33.31 -7.69
C PRO A 19 -7.28 34.76 -7.20
N GLY A 20 -6.83 34.95 -5.95
CA GLY A 20 -6.58 36.24 -5.34
C GLY A 20 -7.71 36.82 -4.47
N LYS A 21 -8.87 36.20 -4.39
CA LYS A 21 -9.91 36.62 -3.42
C LYS A 21 -9.54 36.16 -2.00
N ARG A 22 -9.65 37.11 -1.03
CA ARG A 22 -9.43 36.82 0.40
C ARG A 22 -10.64 36.22 1.11
N LYS A 23 -11.83 36.24 0.49
CA LYS A 23 -13.07 35.66 1.01
C LYS A 23 -13.59 34.64 0.01
N TRP A 24 -14.03 33.53 0.56
CA TRP A 24 -14.67 32.45 -0.18
C TRP A 24 -16.17 32.56 0.03
N GLU A 25 -16.91 32.63 -1.04
CA GLU A 25 -18.38 32.64 -1.00
C GLU A 25 -18.86 31.35 -1.67
N LEU A 26 -19.57 30.54 -0.90
CA LEU A 26 -20.31 29.42 -1.44
C LEU A 26 -21.77 29.84 -1.60
N PRO A 27 -22.39 29.55 -2.75
CA PRO A 27 -23.84 29.78 -2.91
C PRO A 27 -24.60 28.91 -1.89
N ALA A 28 -25.73 29.39 -1.40
CA ALA A 28 -26.64 28.56 -0.62
C ALA A 28 -27.17 27.45 -1.54
N LEU A 29 -26.80 26.21 -1.24
CA LEU A 29 -27.18 25.04 -2.04
C LEU A 29 -27.49 23.84 -1.15
N ARG A 30 -28.30 22.96 -1.66
CA ARG A 30 -28.58 21.65 -1.06
C ARG A 30 -27.93 20.58 -1.95
N ILE A 31 -27.10 19.73 -1.34
CA ILE A 31 -26.49 18.59 -2.02
C ILE A 31 -27.09 17.31 -1.44
N ASP A 32 -27.66 16.49 -2.28
CA ASP A 32 -28.08 15.12 -1.96
C ASP A 32 -27.17 14.18 -2.76
N ASP A 33 -26.07 13.78 -2.13
CA ASP A 33 -25.02 12.94 -2.73
C ASP A 33 -24.85 11.65 -1.93
N ARG A 34 -24.90 10.54 -2.63
CA ARG A 34 -24.65 9.21 -2.08
C ARG A 34 -23.86 8.35 -3.08
N PRO A 35 -22.96 7.50 -2.58
CA PRO A 35 -22.18 6.66 -3.46
C PRO A 35 -23.04 5.63 -4.18
N ALA A 36 -22.78 5.42 -5.48
CA ALA A 36 -23.42 4.37 -6.26
C ALA A 36 -22.96 2.97 -5.80
N PHE A 37 -21.73 2.86 -5.27
CA PHE A 37 -21.15 1.60 -4.81
C PHE A 37 -20.74 1.69 -3.34
N VAL A 38 -21.08 0.65 -2.57
CA VAL A 38 -20.68 0.53 -1.16
C VAL A 38 -19.17 0.27 -1.05
N TYR A 39 -18.62 -0.56 -1.93
CA TYR A 39 -17.19 -0.87 -2.00
C TYR A 39 -16.54 0.04 -3.06
N ARG A 40 -15.63 0.90 -2.61
CA ARG A 40 -14.85 1.81 -3.46
C ARG A 40 -13.40 1.69 -3.04
N GLY A 41 -12.65 0.86 -3.76
CA GLY A 41 -11.31 0.45 -3.37
C GLY A 41 -10.21 1.02 -4.23
N LEU A 42 -9.01 1.08 -3.64
CA LEU A 42 -7.73 1.21 -4.31
C LEU A 42 -6.88 0.02 -3.91
N HIS A 43 -6.27 -0.64 -4.89
CA HIS A 43 -5.27 -1.69 -4.70
C HIS A 43 -3.87 -1.09 -4.86
N LEU A 44 -2.96 -1.38 -3.93
CA LEU A 44 -1.55 -1.01 -4.01
C LEU A 44 -0.68 -2.24 -3.82
N ASP A 45 0.03 -2.60 -4.89
CA ASP A 45 1.05 -3.66 -4.87
C ASP A 45 2.37 -3.08 -4.36
N VAL A 46 2.75 -3.48 -3.15
CA VAL A 46 4.01 -3.08 -2.52
C VAL A 46 5.07 -4.18 -2.61
N SER A 47 4.71 -5.36 -3.14
CA SER A 47 5.63 -6.48 -3.33
C SER A 47 6.54 -6.26 -4.53
N ARG A 48 5.98 -6.02 -5.73
CA ARG A 48 6.79 -5.80 -6.93
C ARG A 48 7.61 -4.53 -6.86
N HIS A 49 7.11 -3.52 -6.13
CA HIS A 49 7.85 -2.31 -5.81
C HIS A 49 7.57 -1.88 -4.38
N PHE A 50 8.60 -1.80 -3.54
CA PHE A 50 8.44 -1.36 -2.16
C PHE A 50 8.21 0.16 -2.09
N PHE A 51 7.14 0.55 -1.42
CA PHE A 51 6.84 1.95 -1.10
C PHE A 51 6.96 2.17 0.41
N PRO A 52 7.61 3.24 0.86
CA PRO A 52 7.69 3.55 2.28
C PRO A 52 6.31 3.89 2.86
N LYS A 53 6.17 3.76 4.18
CA LYS A 53 4.92 4.00 4.93
C LYS A 53 4.29 5.36 4.61
N GLU A 54 5.11 6.39 4.48
CA GLU A 54 4.67 7.76 4.18
C GLU A 54 3.96 7.86 2.83
N PHE A 55 4.41 7.09 1.85
CA PHE A 55 3.73 6.99 0.56
C PHE A 55 2.37 6.29 0.69
N VAL A 56 2.31 5.21 1.47
CA VAL A 56 1.05 4.49 1.74
C VAL A 56 0.04 5.43 2.42
N MET A 57 0.48 6.20 3.41
CA MET A 57 -0.36 7.19 4.09
C MET A 57 -0.85 8.28 3.13
N LYS A 58 -0.01 8.74 2.21
CA LYS A 58 -0.40 9.69 1.16
C LYS A 58 -1.45 9.11 0.20
N CYS A 59 -1.35 7.83 -0.14
CA CYS A 59 -2.40 7.16 -0.92
C CYS A 59 -3.73 7.14 -0.17
N ILE A 60 -3.72 6.92 1.15
CA ILE A 60 -4.91 6.96 2.00
C ILE A 60 -5.52 8.37 2.05
N ASP A 61 -4.70 9.43 2.07
CA ASP A 61 -5.19 10.81 1.97
C ASP A 61 -5.94 11.03 0.65
N LEU A 62 -5.34 10.65 -0.48
CA LEU A 62 -5.98 10.73 -1.78
C LEU A 62 -7.28 9.91 -1.83
N MET A 63 -7.27 8.70 -1.29
CA MET A 63 -8.49 7.89 -1.18
C MET A 63 -9.59 8.61 -0.42
N SER A 64 -9.23 9.26 0.68
CA SER A 64 -10.15 10.06 1.49
C SER A 64 -10.76 11.21 0.68
N GLU A 65 -9.95 11.95 -0.08
CA GLU A 65 -10.40 13.05 -0.94
C GLU A 65 -11.39 12.58 -2.01
N TYR A 66 -11.11 11.44 -2.62
CA TYR A 66 -11.98 10.83 -3.65
C TYR A 66 -13.08 9.93 -3.08
N LYS A 67 -13.30 9.96 -1.76
CA LYS A 67 -14.35 9.19 -1.07
C LYS A 67 -14.25 7.68 -1.27
N LEU A 68 -13.03 7.16 -1.52
CA LEU A 68 -12.74 5.74 -1.51
C LEU A 68 -12.71 5.25 -0.06
N ASN A 69 -13.08 3.98 0.17
CA ASN A 69 -13.27 3.46 1.53
C ASN A 69 -12.69 2.06 1.77
N ARG A 70 -11.96 1.50 0.80
CA ARG A 70 -11.29 0.20 0.92
C ARG A 70 -9.88 0.31 0.35
N PHE A 71 -8.89 0.17 1.21
CA PHE A 71 -7.49 0.10 0.82
C PHE A 71 -7.06 -1.36 0.79
N HIS A 72 -6.89 -1.91 -0.40
CA HIS A 72 -6.40 -3.26 -0.62
C HIS A 72 -4.86 -3.20 -0.68
N TRP A 73 -4.23 -3.65 0.40
CA TRP A 73 -2.79 -3.58 0.59
C TRP A 73 -2.17 -4.94 0.29
N HIS A 74 -1.61 -5.08 -0.91
CA HIS A 74 -0.98 -6.30 -1.41
C HIS A 74 0.45 -6.41 -0.86
N LEU A 75 0.58 -7.08 0.29
CA LEU A 75 1.77 -7.07 1.13
C LEU A 75 2.80 -8.14 0.74
N THR A 76 2.38 -9.21 0.09
CA THR A 76 3.29 -10.31 -0.27
C THR A 76 3.01 -10.81 -1.68
N ASP A 77 4.06 -11.13 -2.39
CA ASP A 77 4.05 -11.78 -3.70
C ASP A 77 5.50 -12.17 -4.04
N GLY A 78 5.71 -12.98 -5.07
CA GLY A 78 7.01 -13.51 -5.47
C GLY A 78 8.17 -12.51 -5.59
N ALA A 79 7.90 -11.21 -5.61
CA ALA A 79 8.95 -10.18 -5.66
C ALA A 79 9.39 -9.66 -4.28
N GLY A 80 8.72 -10.03 -3.21
CA GLY A 80 9.11 -9.72 -1.84
C GLY A 80 8.00 -9.76 -0.81
N TRP A 81 8.36 -10.22 0.37
CA TRP A 81 7.56 -10.24 1.57
C TRP A 81 7.64 -8.89 2.30
N ARG A 82 6.53 -8.20 2.54
CA ARG A 82 6.57 -6.81 3.04
C ARG A 82 6.00 -6.60 4.44
N ILE A 83 5.71 -7.64 5.20
CA ILE A 83 5.16 -7.52 6.56
C ILE A 83 6.01 -8.29 7.57
N GLU A 84 6.33 -7.64 8.68
CA GLU A 84 7.09 -8.28 9.77
C GLU A 84 6.28 -9.38 10.44
N ILE A 85 6.84 -10.60 10.48
CA ILE A 85 6.36 -11.71 11.29
C ILE A 85 7.46 -12.07 12.30
N LYS A 86 7.35 -11.61 13.53
CA LYS A 86 8.41 -11.76 14.56
C LYS A 86 8.82 -13.21 14.80
N ARG A 87 7.90 -14.17 14.62
CA ARG A 87 8.19 -15.59 14.73
C ARG A 87 9.04 -16.11 13.57
N TYR A 88 9.02 -15.46 12.43
CA TYR A 88 9.70 -15.87 11.21
C TYR A 88 10.56 -14.71 10.65
N PRO A 89 11.65 -14.35 11.32
CA PRO A 89 12.44 -13.16 10.97
C PRO A 89 13.10 -13.24 9.59
N GLU A 90 13.33 -14.44 9.06
CA GLU A 90 13.91 -14.63 7.72
C GLU A 90 13.01 -14.06 6.61
N LEU A 91 11.68 -13.96 6.84
CA LEU A 91 10.77 -13.33 5.90
C LEU A 91 11.09 -11.84 5.66
N THR A 92 11.58 -11.14 6.67
CA THR A 92 11.99 -9.73 6.54
C THR A 92 13.48 -9.55 6.33
N ARG A 93 14.32 -10.49 6.80
CA ARG A 93 15.76 -10.43 6.63
C ARG A 93 16.20 -10.73 5.20
N ARG A 94 15.55 -11.68 4.52
CA ARG A 94 15.91 -12.16 3.18
C ARG A 94 14.75 -12.09 2.18
N ALA A 95 13.58 -12.62 2.50
CA ALA A 95 12.47 -12.67 1.56
C ALA A 95 11.91 -11.27 1.18
N ALA A 96 12.23 -10.24 1.96
CA ALA A 96 11.88 -8.84 1.66
C ALA A 96 12.86 -8.15 0.69
N TRP A 97 13.96 -8.80 0.29
CA TRP A 97 15.06 -8.17 -0.44
C TRP A 97 15.45 -8.96 -1.67
N ARG A 98 15.68 -8.28 -2.77
CA ARG A 98 16.12 -8.85 -4.04
C ARG A 98 17.35 -8.12 -4.59
N ALA A 99 18.12 -8.81 -5.44
CA ALA A 99 19.38 -8.29 -5.97
C ALA A 99 19.19 -7.14 -6.98
N GLU A 100 18.00 -6.99 -7.57
CA GLU A 100 17.74 -6.03 -8.63
C GLU A 100 16.54 -5.14 -8.32
N LYS A 101 16.68 -3.83 -8.56
CA LYS A 101 15.60 -2.86 -8.36
C LYS A 101 14.51 -3.02 -9.42
N ASP A 102 14.90 -3.14 -10.69
CA ASP A 102 13.95 -3.34 -11.76
C ASP A 102 13.34 -4.74 -11.72
N TYR A 103 12.01 -4.80 -11.68
CA TYR A 103 11.29 -6.06 -11.52
C TYR A 103 11.51 -7.01 -12.71
N LEU A 104 11.50 -6.51 -13.94
CA LEU A 104 11.63 -7.35 -15.12
C LEU A 104 13.05 -7.90 -15.27
N THR A 105 14.05 -7.11 -14.95
CA THR A 105 15.45 -7.54 -14.90
C THR A 105 15.65 -8.63 -13.88
N TRP A 106 15.13 -8.44 -12.66
CA TRP A 106 15.16 -9.44 -11.61
C TRP A 106 14.44 -10.73 -12.02
N TRP A 107 13.24 -10.60 -12.56
CA TRP A 107 12.42 -11.74 -12.99
C TRP A 107 13.12 -12.59 -14.06
N LYS A 108 13.77 -11.97 -15.04
CA LYS A 108 14.51 -12.63 -16.11
C LYS A 108 15.89 -13.08 -15.67
N GLY A 109 16.50 -12.46 -14.66
CA GLY A 109 17.85 -12.67 -14.16
C GLY A 109 18.01 -13.78 -13.12
N GLY A 110 17.00 -14.67 -12.94
CA GLY A 110 17.08 -15.80 -12.02
C GLY A 110 16.50 -15.56 -10.63
N ARG A 111 15.81 -14.45 -10.43
CA ARG A 111 14.99 -14.16 -9.22
C ARG A 111 15.75 -14.29 -7.89
N GLN A 112 16.96 -13.74 -7.81
CA GLN A 112 17.80 -13.85 -6.62
C GLN A 112 17.28 -13.01 -5.46
N TYR A 113 17.03 -13.65 -4.30
CA TYR A 113 16.79 -13.00 -3.02
C TYR A 113 18.11 -12.87 -2.26
N VAL A 114 18.31 -11.72 -1.66
CA VAL A 114 19.51 -11.37 -0.91
C VAL A 114 19.15 -10.95 0.50
N THR A 115 20.15 -10.82 1.38
CA THR A 115 19.92 -10.24 2.71
C THR A 115 19.87 -8.72 2.63
N GLN A 116 19.24 -8.08 3.58
CA GLN A 116 19.16 -6.62 3.65
C GLN A 116 20.54 -5.92 3.64
N ASP A 117 21.56 -6.61 4.11
CA ASP A 117 22.94 -6.07 4.23
C ASP A 117 23.75 -6.22 2.93
N SER A 118 23.18 -6.83 1.89
CA SER A 118 23.85 -6.99 0.61
C SER A 118 23.97 -5.66 -0.11
N ALA A 119 25.11 -5.39 -0.75
CA ALA A 119 25.42 -4.11 -1.38
C ALA A 119 24.42 -3.71 -2.49
N ASN A 120 23.78 -4.69 -3.14
CA ASN A 120 22.79 -4.51 -4.20
C ASN A 120 21.35 -4.80 -3.75
N ALA A 121 21.11 -4.87 -2.42
CA ALA A 121 19.77 -5.17 -1.90
C ALA A 121 18.78 -4.07 -2.24
N TYR A 122 17.69 -4.46 -2.90
CA TYR A 122 16.51 -3.62 -3.10
C TYR A 122 15.29 -4.26 -2.45
N GLY A 123 14.59 -3.51 -1.64
CA GLY A 123 13.41 -3.98 -0.96
C GLY A 123 13.05 -3.14 0.26
N GLY A 124 12.41 -3.76 1.20
CA GLY A 124 11.94 -3.18 2.45
C GLY A 124 10.73 -3.94 2.97
N TYR A 125 10.34 -3.62 4.17
CA TYR A 125 9.15 -4.20 4.80
C TYR A 125 8.56 -3.20 5.81
N TYR A 126 7.34 -3.47 6.23
CA TYR A 126 6.68 -2.74 7.29
C TYR A 126 6.78 -3.53 8.59
N THR A 127 7.22 -2.87 9.64
CA THR A 127 7.16 -3.42 11.00
C THR A 127 5.69 -3.58 11.42
N GLN A 128 5.44 -4.41 12.44
CA GLN A 128 4.08 -4.50 13.01
C GLN A 128 3.59 -3.13 13.52
N GLU A 129 4.50 -2.28 13.98
CA GLU A 129 4.15 -0.92 14.42
C GLU A 129 3.76 -0.03 13.23
N ASP A 130 4.50 -0.09 12.12
CA ASP A 130 4.13 0.62 10.89
C ASP A 130 2.74 0.22 10.40
N VAL A 131 2.44 -1.09 10.45
CA VAL A 131 1.11 -1.59 10.06
C VAL A 131 0.02 -1.05 10.98
N ARG A 132 0.24 -1.04 12.32
CA ARG A 132 -0.72 -0.47 13.27
C ARG A 132 -0.96 1.01 13.01
N GLU A 133 0.10 1.76 12.76
CA GLU A 133 0.03 3.19 12.45
C GLU A 133 -0.77 3.44 11.17
N VAL A 134 -0.48 2.72 10.09
CA VAL A 134 -1.23 2.82 8.82
C VAL A 134 -2.71 2.48 9.01
N VAL A 135 -3.03 1.41 9.76
CA VAL A 135 -4.41 1.00 10.02
C VAL A 135 -5.15 2.05 10.84
N ALA A 136 -4.52 2.59 11.89
CA ALA A 136 -5.11 3.65 12.71
C ALA A 136 -5.32 4.94 11.89
N TYR A 137 -4.34 5.31 11.06
CA TYR A 137 -4.44 6.45 10.17
C TYR A 137 -5.58 6.30 9.16
N ALA A 138 -5.66 5.14 8.49
CA ALA A 138 -6.74 4.84 7.55
C ALA A 138 -8.12 4.90 8.23
N ALA A 139 -8.25 4.37 9.44
CA ALA A 139 -9.48 4.44 10.22
C ALA A 139 -9.91 5.89 10.51
N SER A 140 -8.97 6.78 10.81
CA SER A 140 -9.24 8.22 11.01
C SER A 140 -9.77 8.92 9.74
N LYS A 141 -9.49 8.34 8.57
CA LYS A 141 -9.95 8.79 7.25
C LYS A 141 -11.16 8.00 6.71
N TYR A 142 -11.76 7.14 7.54
CA TYR A 142 -12.87 6.27 7.15
C TYR A 142 -12.54 5.30 6.02
N VAL A 143 -11.27 4.92 5.90
CA VAL A 143 -10.76 3.92 4.98
C VAL A 143 -10.48 2.62 5.75
N LYS A 144 -11.05 1.52 5.29
CA LYS A 144 -10.77 0.19 5.84
C LYS A 144 -9.61 -0.44 5.08
N VAL A 145 -8.58 -0.87 5.80
CA VAL A 145 -7.46 -1.63 5.24
C VAL A 145 -7.85 -3.10 5.08
N ILE A 146 -7.55 -3.66 3.93
CA ILE A 146 -7.70 -5.08 3.59
C ILE A 146 -6.30 -5.58 3.22
N PRO A 147 -5.59 -6.26 4.14
CA PRO A 147 -4.28 -6.83 3.83
C PRO A 147 -4.45 -8.07 2.97
N GLU A 148 -3.59 -8.22 1.98
CA GLU A 148 -3.47 -9.42 1.15
C GLU A 148 -2.15 -10.11 1.44
N ILE A 149 -2.22 -11.41 1.72
CA ILE A 149 -1.10 -12.33 1.92
C ILE A 149 -1.30 -13.50 0.97
N GLU A 150 -0.37 -13.66 0.03
CA GLU A 150 -0.44 -14.69 -0.98
C GLU A 150 0.00 -16.06 -0.44
N MET A 151 -0.81 -17.07 -0.72
CA MET A 151 -0.48 -18.48 -0.56
C MET A 151 -1.58 -19.38 -1.14
N PRO A 152 -1.26 -20.55 -1.70
CA PRO A 152 0.09 -21.13 -1.90
C PRO A 152 0.79 -20.62 -3.15
N GLY A 153 0.11 -19.90 -4.02
CA GLY A 153 0.68 -19.26 -5.21
C GLY A 153 1.42 -17.97 -4.87
N HIS A 154 2.26 -17.50 -5.79
CA HIS A 154 3.00 -16.23 -5.68
C HIS A 154 3.85 -16.14 -4.38
N SER A 155 4.41 -17.30 -3.95
CA SER A 155 5.11 -17.44 -2.68
C SER A 155 6.59 -17.82 -2.86
N GLU A 156 7.20 -17.48 -4.00
CA GLU A 156 8.60 -17.77 -4.27
C GLU A 156 9.54 -17.15 -3.22
N GLU A 157 9.18 -15.97 -2.70
CA GLU A 157 9.93 -15.30 -1.64
C GLU A 157 9.92 -16.09 -0.32
N VAL A 158 8.81 -16.78 -0.03
CA VAL A 158 8.70 -17.67 1.13
C VAL A 158 9.54 -18.92 0.91
N LEU A 159 9.45 -19.53 -0.28
CA LEU A 159 10.23 -20.74 -0.62
C LEU A 159 11.72 -20.47 -0.65
N ALA A 160 12.17 -19.26 -0.97
CA ALA A 160 13.57 -18.88 -0.90
C ALA A 160 14.18 -18.92 0.52
N VAL A 161 13.35 -18.89 1.55
CA VAL A 161 13.76 -18.93 2.97
C VAL A 161 13.28 -20.17 3.70
N PHE A 162 12.22 -20.83 3.20
CA PHE A 162 11.62 -22.05 3.73
C PHE A 162 11.37 -23.05 2.60
N PRO A 163 12.44 -23.58 1.96
CA PRO A 163 12.30 -24.47 0.80
C PRO A 163 11.53 -25.77 1.12
N GLU A 164 11.52 -26.19 2.38
CA GLU A 164 10.76 -27.36 2.86
C GLU A 164 9.24 -27.23 2.68
N LEU A 165 8.72 -26.01 2.46
CA LEU A 165 7.31 -25.76 2.17
C LEU A 165 6.98 -26.02 0.69
N GLY A 166 7.98 -26.14 -0.16
CA GLY A 166 7.81 -26.44 -1.58
C GLY A 166 7.70 -27.94 -1.86
N CYS A 167 7.03 -28.30 -2.97
CA CYS A 167 6.85 -29.70 -3.37
C CYS A 167 8.19 -30.41 -3.69
N THR A 168 9.22 -29.66 -4.05
CA THR A 168 10.55 -30.19 -4.40
C THR A 168 11.55 -30.11 -3.25
N GLY A 169 11.25 -29.37 -2.17
CA GLY A 169 12.19 -29.02 -1.12
C GLY A 169 13.35 -28.14 -1.59
N GLN A 170 13.22 -27.54 -2.77
CA GLN A 170 14.19 -26.62 -3.38
C GLN A 170 13.53 -25.26 -3.60
N PRO A 171 14.28 -24.14 -3.48
CA PRO A 171 13.74 -22.83 -3.74
C PRO A 171 13.41 -22.61 -5.21
#